data_0095e4feed5f90b461cc37632dd3ae99
#
_entry.id   0095e4feed5f90b461cc37632dd3ae99
#
_cell.length_a   1.000
_cell.length_b   1.000
_cell.length_c   1.000
_cell.angle_alpha   90.00
_cell.angle_beta   90.00
_cell.angle_gamma   90.00
#
_symmetry.space_group_name_H-M   'P 1'
#
loop_
_entity.id
_entity.type
_entity.pdbx_description
1 polymer ?
#
loop_
_entity_poly.entity_id
_entity_poly.type
_entity_poly.pdbx_seq_one_letter_code
_entity_poly.pdbx_strand_id
1 'polypeptide(L)'
;MTTKSPKELAFLHDLYIATDWGERFAELVDEHVKLPKEGRALYVEAGTGGHALALQESGGPKLTIVCADQNEECLELARAKAAALHESTTFRHENPPALSFADDEFDLALGNCSFTPPGNLRQAVNELVRVTKTRGTVACWLPTAGSFGEFFSVYWEALLSAGVEDHGADVERLIADLPAASDVEAWAEEAGLEEVQSWTAIEEFDFESGEAFLSSPLIQHFLLPAWLQSIPAAARAKVSSDLARLIDEERHTGEFALSLKATLVVGKKGRVQ
;
A
#
# COMPACT_ATOMS: atom_id res chain seq x y z
N MET A 1 -13.50 -14.99 -14.67
CA MET A 1 -12.61 -13.80 -14.70
C MET A 1 -11.39 -14.14 -15.56
N THR A 2 -11.10 -13.36 -16.59
CA THR A 2 -9.89 -13.54 -17.39
C THR A 2 -8.69 -13.06 -16.55
N THR A 3 -7.72 -13.93 -16.32
CA THR A 3 -6.52 -13.56 -15.57
C THR A 3 -5.72 -12.54 -16.40
N LYS A 4 -5.51 -11.35 -15.87
CA LYS A 4 -4.68 -10.31 -16.50
C LYS A 4 -3.21 -10.74 -16.51
N SER A 5 -2.49 -10.37 -17.57
CA SER A 5 -1.03 -10.53 -17.60
C SER A 5 -0.35 -9.55 -16.61
N PRO A 6 0.88 -9.84 -16.15
CA PRO A 6 1.64 -8.92 -15.30
C PRO A 6 1.76 -7.52 -15.90
N LYS A 7 1.96 -7.43 -17.21
CA LYS A 7 2.03 -6.15 -17.93
C LYS A 7 0.70 -5.37 -17.91
N GLU A 8 -0.44 -6.06 -18.11
CA GLU A 8 -1.76 -5.42 -18.00
C GLU A 8 -2.01 -4.92 -16.58
N LEU A 9 -1.60 -5.69 -15.55
CA LEU A 9 -1.71 -5.26 -14.15
C LEU A 9 -0.83 -4.04 -13.85
N ALA A 10 0.38 -3.96 -14.41
CA ALA A 10 1.24 -2.78 -14.27
C ALA A 10 0.62 -1.52 -14.92
N PHE A 11 -0.02 -1.65 -16.08
CA PHE A 11 -0.77 -0.55 -16.68
C PHE A 11 -1.99 -0.13 -15.85
N LEU A 12 -2.73 -1.09 -15.29
CA LEU A 12 -3.85 -0.77 -14.39
C LEU A 12 -3.36 -0.10 -13.10
N HIS A 13 -2.23 -0.55 -12.58
CA HIS A 13 -1.57 0.10 -11.45
C HIS A 13 -1.26 1.57 -11.77
N ASP A 14 -0.66 1.82 -12.92
CA ASP A 14 -0.30 3.17 -13.34
C ASP A 14 -1.50 4.12 -13.50
N LEU A 15 -2.57 3.62 -14.12
CA LEU A 15 -3.73 4.44 -14.47
C LEU A 15 -4.72 4.65 -13.31
N TYR A 16 -4.82 3.70 -12.37
CA TYR A 16 -5.89 3.71 -11.37
C TYR A 16 -5.37 3.59 -9.93
N ILE A 17 -4.24 2.89 -9.72
CA ILE A 17 -3.75 2.72 -8.35
C ILE A 17 -2.82 3.86 -7.97
N ALA A 18 -1.87 4.21 -8.84
CA ALA A 18 -0.93 5.30 -8.56
C ALA A 18 -1.64 6.66 -8.47
N THR A 19 -2.66 6.89 -9.32
CA THR A 19 -3.36 8.17 -9.45
C THR A 19 -4.55 8.36 -8.50
N ASP A 20 -4.97 7.34 -7.79
CA ASP A 20 -6.09 7.43 -6.85
C ASP A 20 -5.66 6.89 -5.47
N TRP A 21 -5.48 5.59 -5.33
CA TRP A 21 -5.00 4.99 -4.08
C TRP A 21 -3.64 5.54 -3.62
N GLY A 22 -2.68 5.65 -4.55
CA GLY A 22 -1.31 6.10 -4.25
C GLY A 22 -1.24 7.57 -3.84
N GLU A 23 -2.02 8.45 -4.48
CA GLU A 23 -2.04 9.89 -4.19
C GLU A 23 -2.48 10.18 -2.75
N ARG A 24 -3.45 9.44 -2.21
CA ARG A 24 -3.94 9.61 -0.84
C ARG A 24 -2.85 9.38 0.22
N PHE A 25 -1.91 8.50 -0.04
CA PHE A 25 -0.74 8.31 0.82
C PHE A 25 0.39 9.29 0.49
N ALA A 26 0.56 9.64 -0.80
CA ALA A 26 1.59 10.57 -1.24
C ALA A 26 1.43 11.94 -0.59
N GLU A 27 0.19 12.45 -0.47
CA GLU A 27 -0.11 13.71 0.22
C GLU A 27 0.41 13.71 1.66
N LEU A 28 0.21 12.61 2.42
CA LEU A 28 0.76 12.49 3.78
C LEU A 28 2.29 12.52 3.80
N VAL A 29 2.93 11.85 2.81
CA VAL A 29 4.40 11.87 2.69
C VAL A 29 4.90 13.26 2.37
N ASP A 30 4.29 13.95 1.41
CA ASP A 30 4.68 15.30 0.99
C ASP A 30 4.53 16.33 2.11
N GLU A 31 3.50 16.18 2.95
CA GLU A 31 3.26 17.08 4.08
C GLU A 31 4.22 16.86 5.24
N HIS A 32 4.55 15.60 5.56
CA HIS A 32 5.21 15.26 6.82
C HIS A 32 6.65 14.77 6.67
N VAL A 33 7.09 14.36 5.47
CA VAL A 33 8.46 13.89 5.24
C VAL A 33 9.32 14.96 4.59
N LYS A 34 10.40 15.36 5.28
CA LYS A 34 11.38 16.30 4.73
C LYS A 34 12.45 15.57 3.96
N LEU A 35 12.57 15.87 2.67
CA LEU A 35 13.63 15.33 1.84
C LEU A 35 15.01 15.86 2.31
N PRO A 36 16.06 15.02 2.33
CA PRO A 36 17.41 15.48 2.56
C PRO A 36 17.86 16.36 1.39
N LYS A 37 18.66 17.41 1.69
CA LYS A 37 19.17 18.34 0.66
C LYS A 37 20.18 17.69 -0.28
N GLU A 38 20.80 16.61 0.15
CA GLU A 38 21.79 15.82 -0.59
C GLU A 38 21.85 14.41 -0.01
N GLY A 39 22.36 13.46 -0.79
CA GLY A 39 22.53 12.08 -0.35
C GLY A 39 21.67 11.09 -1.14
N ARG A 40 21.35 9.97 -0.53
CA ARG A 40 20.60 8.87 -1.17
C ARG A 40 19.33 8.58 -0.42
N ALA A 41 18.22 8.51 -1.14
CA ALA A 41 16.95 8.02 -0.63
C ALA A 41 16.59 6.70 -1.30
N LEU A 42 15.93 5.82 -0.55
CA LEU A 42 15.33 4.60 -1.04
C LEU A 42 13.81 4.77 -1.03
N TYR A 43 13.15 4.34 -2.10
CA TYR A 43 11.69 4.23 -2.18
C TYR A 43 11.32 2.77 -2.47
N VAL A 44 10.78 2.06 -1.50
CA VAL A 44 10.39 0.64 -1.58
C VAL A 44 8.93 0.52 -1.95
N GLU A 45 8.60 -0.45 -2.81
CA GLU A 45 7.29 -0.63 -3.45
C GLU A 45 6.86 0.66 -4.17
N ALA A 46 7.80 1.15 -5.01
CA ALA A 46 7.62 2.38 -5.76
C ALA A 46 6.59 2.27 -6.91
N GLY A 47 6.14 1.07 -7.22
CA GLY A 47 5.20 0.80 -8.30
C GLY A 47 5.73 1.32 -9.64
N THR A 48 4.90 2.07 -10.34
CA THR A 48 5.25 2.68 -11.63
C THR A 48 5.98 4.03 -11.50
N GLY A 49 6.47 4.36 -10.29
CA GLY A 49 7.44 5.42 -10.02
C GLY A 49 6.91 6.85 -10.01
N GLY A 50 5.61 7.08 -10.17
CA GLY A 50 5.06 8.44 -10.31
C GLY A 50 5.46 9.37 -9.18
N HIS A 51 5.13 9.03 -7.94
CA HIS A 51 5.46 9.82 -6.76
C HIS A 51 6.99 9.90 -6.52
N ALA A 52 7.73 8.80 -6.70
CA ALA A 52 9.18 8.81 -6.52
C ALA A 52 9.89 9.77 -7.50
N LEU A 53 9.42 9.87 -8.75
CA LEU A 53 9.94 10.83 -9.72
C LEU A 53 9.60 12.27 -9.36
N ALA A 54 8.40 12.54 -8.84
CA ALA A 54 8.04 13.86 -8.33
C ALA A 54 8.93 14.28 -7.13
N LEU A 55 9.21 13.35 -6.22
CA LEU A 55 10.14 13.57 -5.12
C LEU A 55 11.59 13.80 -5.61
N GLN A 56 12.02 13.08 -6.66
CA GLN A 56 13.36 13.31 -7.26
C GLN A 56 13.48 14.71 -7.85
N GLU A 57 12.47 15.19 -8.58
CA GLU A 57 12.43 16.54 -9.13
C GLU A 57 12.47 17.60 -8.02
N SER A 58 11.64 17.44 -6.98
CA SER A 58 11.58 18.39 -5.86
C SER A 58 12.80 18.37 -4.96
N GLY A 59 13.47 17.22 -4.81
CA GLY A 59 14.67 17.05 -3.98
C GLY A 59 15.93 17.69 -4.55
N GLY A 60 15.93 18.00 -5.83
CA GLY A 60 17.03 18.67 -6.52
C GLY A 60 18.22 17.76 -6.87
N PRO A 61 19.25 18.29 -7.53
CA PRO A 61 20.28 17.50 -8.23
C PRO A 61 21.27 16.77 -7.34
N LYS A 62 21.27 17.05 -6.04
CA LYS A 62 22.18 16.39 -5.08
C LYS A 62 21.54 15.22 -4.34
N LEU A 63 20.24 15.06 -4.46
CA LEU A 63 19.52 13.91 -3.93
C LEU A 63 19.38 12.87 -5.04
N THR A 64 19.69 11.62 -4.75
CA THR A 64 19.46 10.50 -5.65
C THR A 64 18.46 9.56 -5.03
N ILE A 65 17.34 9.30 -5.71
CA ILE A 65 16.33 8.33 -5.28
C ILE A 65 16.57 6.99 -6.00
N VAL A 66 16.65 5.92 -5.21
CA VAL A 66 16.65 4.54 -5.69
C VAL A 66 15.24 4.00 -5.49
N CYS A 67 14.58 3.64 -6.57
CA CYS A 67 13.26 3.00 -6.55
C CYS A 67 13.44 1.49 -6.54
N ALA A 68 12.80 0.82 -5.59
CA ALA A 68 12.81 -0.62 -5.45
C ALA A 68 11.37 -1.16 -5.53
N ASP A 69 11.16 -2.22 -6.28
CA ASP A 69 9.85 -2.89 -6.40
C ASP A 69 10.05 -4.37 -6.74
N GLN A 70 9.13 -5.21 -6.32
CA GLN A 70 9.13 -6.63 -6.67
C GLN A 70 8.50 -6.92 -8.05
N ASN A 71 7.81 -5.95 -8.63
CA ASN A 71 7.14 -6.07 -9.92
C ASN A 71 7.99 -5.44 -11.04
N GLU A 72 8.68 -6.27 -11.81
CA GLU A 72 9.55 -5.80 -12.90
C GLU A 72 8.77 -5.05 -13.99
N GLU A 73 7.52 -5.40 -14.26
CA GLU A 73 6.69 -4.71 -15.24
C GLU A 73 6.35 -3.27 -14.80
N CYS A 74 6.14 -3.06 -13.48
CA CYS A 74 6.01 -1.72 -12.91
C CYS A 74 7.31 -0.92 -13.05
N LEU A 75 8.45 -1.55 -12.77
CA LEU A 75 9.77 -0.93 -12.92
C LEU A 75 10.10 -0.57 -14.39
N GLU A 76 9.67 -1.37 -15.37
CA GLU A 76 9.81 -1.05 -16.78
C GLU A 76 9.05 0.24 -17.14
N LEU A 77 7.82 0.40 -16.67
CA LEU A 77 7.04 1.62 -16.85
C LEU A 77 7.70 2.83 -16.14
N ALA A 78 8.19 2.62 -14.93
CA ALA A 78 8.90 3.65 -14.17
C ALA A 78 10.17 4.11 -14.87
N ARG A 79 10.98 3.19 -15.43
CA ARG A 79 12.17 3.52 -16.25
C ARG A 79 11.81 4.31 -17.50
N ALA A 80 10.71 3.93 -18.18
CA ALA A 80 10.24 4.66 -19.35
C ALA A 80 9.84 6.10 -19.02
N LYS A 81 9.14 6.31 -17.89
CA LYS A 81 8.79 7.66 -17.41
C LYS A 81 10.03 8.48 -17.06
N ALA A 82 10.97 7.92 -16.29
CA ALA A 82 12.22 8.60 -15.92
C ALA A 82 13.02 9.01 -17.17
N ALA A 83 13.11 8.12 -18.16
CA ALA A 83 13.78 8.45 -19.42
C ALA A 83 13.10 9.59 -20.19
N ALA A 84 11.76 9.65 -20.19
CA ALA A 84 11.00 10.73 -20.81
C ALA A 84 11.16 12.08 -20.09
N LEU A 85 11.38 12.04 -18.77
CA LEU A 85 11.62 13.23 -17.94
C LEU A 85 13.12 13.61 -17.87
N HIS A 86 14.02 12.82 -18.48
CA HIS A 86 15.48 12.97 -18.36
C HIS A 86 16.00 12.87 -16.92
N GLU A 87 15.30 12.13 -16.06
CA GLU A 87 15.68 11.92 -14.67
C GLU A 87 16.68 10.76 -14.51
N SER A 88 17.62 10.92 -13.56
CA SER A 88 18.67 9.94 -13.27
C SER A 88 18.31 8.93 -12.17
N THR A 89 17.02 8.72 -11.93
CA THR A 89 16.52 7.79 -10.91
C THR A 89 16.95 6.35 -11.20
N THR A 90 17.40 5.65 -10.18
CA THR A 90 17.80 4.23 -10.28
C THR A 90 16.64 3.32 -9.90
N PHE A 91 16.44 2.25 -10.67
CA PHE A 91 15.37 1.27 -10.44
C PHE A 91 15.96 -0.12 -10.21
N ARG A 92 15.56 -0.76 -9.12
CA ARG A 92 16.04 -2.06 -8.68
C ARG A 92 14.87 -3.02 -8.45
N HIS A 93 14.98 -4.23 -8.99
CA HIS A 93 14.08 -5.31 -8.63
C HIS A 93 14.50 -5.85 -7.26
N GLU A 94 13.64 -5.72 -6.26
CA GLU A 94 13.91 -6.07 -4.87
C GLU A 94 12.69 -6.76 -4.25
N ASN A 95 12.93 -7.58 -3.25
CA ASN A 95 11.87 -8.20 -2.45
C ASN A 95 11.79 -7.47 -1.09
N PRO A 96 10.75 -6.68 -0.81
CA PRO A 96 10.68 -5.80 0.36
C PRO A 96 10.97 -6.43 1.72
N PRO A 97 10.55 -7.68 2.00
CA PRO A 97 10.90 -8.31 3.28
C PRO A 97 12.38 -8.68 3.43
N ALA A 98 13.18 -8.58 2.34
CA ALA A 98 14.60 -8.94 2.35
C ALA A 98 15.33 -8.17 1.25
N LEU A 99 15.63 -6.89 1.53
CA LEU A 99 16.30 -6.01 0.58
C LEU A 99 17.78 -6.38 0.41
N SER A 100 18.30 -6.33 -0.82
CA SER A 100 19.70 -6.64 -1.12
C SER A 100 20.69 -5.52 -0.76
N PHE A 101 20.20 -4.36 -0.29
CA PHE A 101 21.03 -3.24 0.10
C PHE A 101 21.79 -3.48 1.40
N ALA A 102 22.95 -2.82 1.53
CA ALA A 102 23.74 -2.88 2.75
C ALA A 102 23.06 -2.14 3.92
N ASP A 103 23.48 -2.45 5.15
CA ASP A 103 23.12 -1.68 6.32
C ASP A 103 23.64 -0.23 6.18
N ASP A 104 22.90 0.73 6.73
CA ASP A 104 23.31 2.14 6.79
C ASP A 104 23.66 2.78 5.43
N GLU A 105 22.94 2.43 4.37
CA GLU A 105 23.21 2.90 3.01
C GLU A 105 22.48 4.20 2.64
N PHE A 106 21.27 4.44 3.19
CA PHE A 106 20.39 5.53 2.77
C PHE A 106 20.19 6.61 3.85
N ASP A 107 20.09 7.85 3.42
CA ASP A 107 19.81 9.00 4.30
C ASP A 107 18.30 9.11 4.62
N LEU A 108 17.46 8.58 3.71
CA LEU A 108 16.00 8.48 3.83
C LEU A 108 15.56 7.14 3.24
N ALA A 109 14.70 6.41 3.94
CA ALA A 109 14.00 5.26 3.39
C ALA A 109 12.47 5.48 3.46
N LEU A 110 11.82 5.33 2.32
CA LEU A 110 10.37 5.44 2.13
C LEU A 110 9.83 4.05 1.79
N GLY A 111 8.83 3.58 2.51
CA GLY A 111 8.22 2.27 2.30
C GLY A 111 6.71 2.37 2.05
N ASN A 112 6.29 2.05 0.84
CA ASN A 112 4.88 1.85 0.53
C ASN A 112 4.45 0.44 0.97
N CYS A 113 3.90 0.33 2.17
CA CYS A 113 3.43 -0.94 2.71
C CYS A 113 1.93 -1.18 2.46
N SER A 114 1.28 -0.39 1.59
CA SER A 114 -0.18 -0.42 1.42
C SER A 114 -0.73 -1.73 0.84
N PHE A 115 0.08 -2.48 0.11
CA PHE A 115 -0.24 -3.82 -0.39
C PHE A 115 0.68 -4.91 0.17
N THR A 116 1.50 -4.59 1.17
CA THR A 116 2.35 -5.58 1.83
C THR A 116 1.49 -6.58 2.61
N PRO A 117 1.68 -7.89 2.43
CA PRO A 117 0.97 -8.89 3.21
C PRO A 117 1.16 -8.67 4.71
N PRO A 118 0.11 -8.80 5.55
CA PRO A 118 0.16 -8.51 6.99
C PRO A 118 1.31 -9.19 7.71
N GLY A 119 1.57 -10.47 7.41
CA GLY A 119 2.68 -11.23 8.02
C GLY A 119 4.08 -10.71 7.68
N ASN A 120 4.22 -9.83 6.68
CA ASN A 120 5.49 -9.26 6.24
C ASN A 120 5.69 -7.80 6.69
N LEU A 121 4.66 -7.13 7.21
CA LEU A 121 4.70 -5.70 7.54
C LEU A 121 5.82 -5.38 8.52
N ARG A 122 5.89 -6.09 9.64
CA ARG A 122 6.94 -5.87 10.65
C ARG A 122 8.34 -6.08 10.09
N GLN A 123 8.52 -7.08 9.24
CA GLN A 123 9.82 -7.33 8.61
C GLN A 123 10.17 -6.24 7.59
N ALA A 124 9.18 -5.72 6.83
CA ALA A 124 9.39 -4.59 5.93
C ALA A 124 9.85 -3.34 6.69
N VAL A 125 9.23 -3.02 7.83
CA VAL A 125 9.68 -1.92 8.71
C VAL A 125 11.13 -2.15 9.18
N ASN A 126 11.48 -3.36 9.65
CA ASN A 126 12.83 -3.70 10.08
C ASN A 126 13.87 -3.48 8.95
N GLU A 127 13.54 -3.88 7.72
CA GLU A 127 14.43 -3.71 6.57
C GLU A 127 14.63 -2.23 6.20
N LEU A 128 13.56 -1.42 6.23
CA LEU A 128 13.69 0.03 6.04
C LEU A 128 14.62 0.65 7.07
N VAL A 129 14.50 0.25 8.34
CA VAL A 129 15.39 0.73 9.41
C VAL A 129 16.82 0.23 9.20
N ARG A 130 17.01 -1.05 8.85
CA ARG A 130 18.34 -1.64 8.62
C ARG A 130 19.13 -0.87 7.56
N VAL A 131 18.51 -0.60 6.41
CA VAL A 131 19.19 0.05 5.28
C VAL A 131 19.36 1.54 5.45
N THR A 132 18.69 2.15 6.43
CA THR A 132 18.80 3.60 6.72
C THR A 132 20.01 3.87 7.60
N LYS A 133 20.74 4.95 7.32
CA LYS A 133 21.88 5.42 8.12
C LYS A 133 21.44 5.86 9.52
N THR A 134 22.34 5.76 10.48
CA THR A 134 22.16 6.40 11.79
C THR A 134 21.77 7.87 11.62
N ARG A 135 20.71 8.32 12.29
CA ARG A 135 20.05 9.63 12.18
C ARG A 135 19.35 9.90 10.83
N GLY A 136 19.36 8.95 9.90
CA GLY A 136 18.52 8.99 8.71
C GLY A 136 17.04 8.86 9.07
N THR A 137 16.18 9.25 8.16
CA THR A 137 14.72 9.20 8.33
C THR A 137 14.16 7.95 7.69
N VAL A 138 13.25 7.29 8.40
CA VAL A 138 12.42 6.20 7.86
C VAL A 138 10.97 6.68 7.87
N ALA A 139 10.28 6.45 6.77
CA ALA A 139 8.84 6.67 6.67
C ALA A 139 8.18 5.45 6.01
N CYS A 140 7.09 4.96 6.58
CA CYS A 140 6.29 3.91 5.96
C CYS A 140 4.80 4.25 6.10
N TRP A 141 4.01 3.81 5.12
CA TRP A 141 2.58 4.06 5.09
C TRP A 141 1.79 2.83 4.67
N LEU A 142 0.60 2.70 5.24
CA LEU A 142 -0.26 1.53 5.07
C LEU A 142 -1.70 1.84 5.51
N PRO A 143 -2.69 1.02 5.09
CA PRO A 143 -4.00 0.97 5.72
C PRO A 143 -3.89 0.49 7.16
N THR A 144 -4.62 1.15 8.08
CA THR A 144 -4.64 0.75 9.51
C THR A 144 -6.03 0.34 9.98
N ALA A 145 -6.09 -0.17 11.21
CA ALA A 145 -7.31 -0.67 11.83
C ALA A 145 -8.49 0.30 11.72
N GLY A 146 -9.62 -0.20 11.30
CA GLY A 146 -10.83 0.54 10.98
C GLY A 146 -10.95 0.97 9.52
N SER A 147 -10.02 0.56 8.63
CA SER A 147 -10.22 0.63 7.18
C SER A 147 -11.18 -0.47 6.72
N PHE A 148 -11.94 -0.18 5.65
CA PHE A 148 -12.80 -1.13 4.94
C PHE A 148 -13.96 -1.72 5.76
N GLY A 149 -14.37 -1.06 6.84
CA GLY A 149 -15.41 -1.57 7.74
C GLY A 149 -16.73 -1.83 7.02
N GLU A 150 -17.11 -0.95 6.11
CA GLU A 150 -18.32 -1.06 5.28
C GLU A 150 -18.29 -2.34 4.42
N PHE A 151 -17.15 -2.60 3.77
CA PHE A 151 -16.96 -3.82 2.98
C PHE A 151 -17.03 -5.08 3.85
N PHE A 152 -16.33 -5.10 4.99
CA PHE A 152 -16.31 -6.29 5.85
C PHE A 152 -17.68 -6.61 6.42
N SER A 153 -18.51 -5.60 6.71
CA SER A 153 -19.90 -5.79 7.13
C SER A 153 -20.73 -6.50 6.06
N VAL A 154 -20.70 -5.96 4.83
CA VAL A 154 -21.41 -6.54 3.68
C VAL A 154 -20.84 -7.93 3.32
N TYR A 155 -19.54 -8.12 3.44
CA TYR A 155 -18.87 -9.37 3.12
C TYR A 155 -19.32 -10.50 4.07
N TRP A 156 -19.45 -10.21 5.36
CA TRP A 156 -20.01 -11.17 6.32
C TRP A 156 -21.41 -11.63 5.92
N GLU A 157 -22.29 -10.70 5.57
CA GLU A 157 -23.64 -11.02 5.12
C GLU A 157 -23.65 -11.81 3.80
N ALA A 158 -22.75 -11.50 2.88
CA ALA A 158 -22.61 -12.23 1.63
C ALA A 158 -22.18 -13.68 1.84
N LEU A 159 -21.31 -13.96 2.82
CA LEU A 159 -20.92 -15.33 3.18
C LEU A 159 -22.12 -16.13 3.72
N LEU A 160 -22.94 -15.53 4.59
CA LEU A 160 -24.17 -16.15 5.10
C LEU A 160 -25.15 -16.45 3.95
N SER A 161 -25.38 -15.47 3.07
CA SER A 161 -26.28 -15.61 1.91
C SER A 161 -25.80 -16.67 0.91
N ALA A 162 -24.48 -16.81 0.77
CA ALA A 162 -23.87 -17.80 -0.11
C ALA A 162 -23.84 -19.22 0.48
N GLY A 163 -24.14 -19.39 1.78
CA GLY A 163 -24.07 -20.68 2.47
C GLY A 163 -22.63 -21.14 2.72
N VAL A 164 -21.73 -20.20 2.99
CA VAL A 164 -20.30 -20.42 3.33
C VAL A 164 -19.94 -19.69 4.62
N GLU A 165 -20.85 -19.66 5.56
CA GLU A 165 -20.74 -19.04 6.88
C GLU A 165 -19.55 -19.56 7.71
N ASP A 166 -19.08 -20.78 7.47
CA ASP A 166 -17.89 -21.35 8.10
C ASP A 166 -16.62 -20.49 7.85
N HIS A 167 -16.66 -19.63 6.80
CA HIS A 167 -15.59 -18.67 6.49
C HIS A 167 -15.73 -17.32 7.20
N GLY A 168 -16.67 -17.16 8.13
CA GLY A 168 -16.80 -15.93 8.92
C GLY A 168 -15.54 -15.58 9.72
N ALA A 169 -14.83 -16.57 10.26
CA ALA A 169 -13.55 -16.38 10.93
C ALA A 169 -12.47 -15.79 10.01
N ASP A 170 -12.58 -15.94 8.68
CA ASP A 170 -11.66 -15.33 7.72
C ASP A 170 -11.89 -13.82 7.62
N VAL A 171 -13.13 -13.35 7.74
CA VAL A 171 -13.44 -11.91 7.80
C VAL A 171 -12.88 -11.30 9.07
N GLU A 172 -13.06 -11.95 10.23
CA GLU A 172 -12.48 -11.50 11.50
C GLU A 172 -10.95 -11.40 11.40
N ARG A 173 -10.31 -12.35 10.72
CA ARG A 173 -8.87 -12.33 10.50
C ARG A 173 -8.46 -11.15 9.60
N LEU A 174 -9.17 -10.89 8.49
CA LEU A 174 -8.89 -9.75 7.61
C LEU A 174 -8.98 -8.42 8.36
N ILE A 175 -9.93 -8.28 9.28
CA ILE A 175 -10.06 -7.11 10.15
C ILE A 175 -8.89 -7.02 11.14
N ALA A 176 -8.54 -8.15 11.77
CA ALA A 176 -7.47 -8.22 12.76
C ALA A 176 -6.06 -8.10 12.14
N ASP A 177 -5.92 -8.41 10.86
CA ASP A 177 -4.68 -8.28 10.10
C ASP A 177 -4.30 -6.82 9.79
N LEU A 178 -5.25 -5.88 9.92
CA LEU A 178 -4.98 -4.45 9.83
C LEU A 178 -4.41 -3.95 11.16
N PRO A 179 -3.13 -3.53 11.22
CA PRO A 179 -2.52 -3.07 12.46
C PRO A 179 -3.13 -1.75 12.93
N ALA A 180 -3.15 -1.51 14.23
CA ALA A 180 -3.39 -0.15 14.72
C ALA A 180 -2.16 0.73 14.41
N ALA A 181 -2.36 2.05 14.31
CA ALA A 181 -1.24 2.98 14.14
C ALA A 181 -0.19 2.81 15.24
N SER A 182 -0.64 2.62 16.50
CA SER A 182 0.23 2.34 17.66
C SER A 182 1.05 1.05 17.55
N ASP A 183 0.55 0.03 16.83
CA ASP A 183 1.31 -1.21 16.61
C ASP A 183 2.48 -0.94 15.66
N VAL A 184 2.24 -0.15 14.60
CA VAL A 184 3.28 0.23 13.63
C VAL A 184 4.32 1.15 14.28
N GLU A 185 3.90 2.09 15.13
CA GLU A 185 4.80 2.92 15.95
C GLU A 185 5.68 2.05 16.84
N ALA A 186 5.08 1.09 17.56
CA ALA A 186 5.82 0.17 18.43
C ALA A 186 6.83 -0.68 17.63
N TRP A 187 6.46 -1.20 16.45
CA TRP A 187 7.41 -1.93 15.59
C TRP A 187 8.57 -1.05 15.13
N ALA A 188 8.28 0.21 14.81
CA ALA A 188 9.30 1.17 14.41
C ALA A 188 10.29 1.47 15.55
N GLU A 189 9.77 1.68 16.79
CA GLU A 189 10.59 1.88 17.99
C GLU A 189 11.41 0.63 18.31
N GLU A 190 10.82 -0.56 18.29
CA GLU A 190 11.51 -1.83 18.50
C GLU A 190 12.61 -2.10 17.46
N ALA A 191 12.42 -1.63 16.23
CA ALA A 191 13.42 -1.69 15.17
C ALA A 191 14.56 -0.67 15.34
N GLY A 192 14.46 0.24 16.31
CA GLY A 192 15.50 1.21 16.66
C GLY A 192 15.25 2.62 16.12
N LEU A 193 14.01 2.97 15.78
CA LEU A 193 13.66 4.36 15.50
C LEU A 193 13.41 5.13 16.80
N GLU A 194 13.83 6.39 16.78
CA GLU A 194 13.56 7.42 17.79
C GLU A 194 12.66 8.50 17.19
N GLU A 195 12.05 9.32 18.03
CA GLU A 195 11.19 10.43 17.59
C GLU A 195 10.03 9.96 16.67
N VAL A 196 9.48 8.77 16.93
CA VAL A 196 8.42 8.18 16.11
C VAL A 196 7.15 9.00 16.23
N GLN A 197 6.55 9.32 15.08
CA GLN A 197 5.29 10.03 14.95
C GLN A 197 4.44 9.39 13.86
N SER A 198 3.13 9.48 14.00
CA SER A 198 2.20 9.02 12.97
C SER A 198 1.13 10.06 12.65
N TRP A 199 0.63 10.01 11.43
CA TRP A 199 -0.50 10.79 10.93
C TRP A 199 -1.45 9.85 10.19
N THR A 200 -2.74 10.04 10.40
CA THR A 200 -3.78 9.25 9.75
C THR A 200 -4.79 10.18 9.09
N ALA A 201 -4.95 10.04 7.78
CA ALA A 201 -6.06 10.61 7.02
C ALA A 201 -7.17 9.58 6.88
N ILE A 202 -8.42 10.05 6.91
CA ILE A 202 -9.59 9.23 6.58
C ILE A 202 -9.97 9.58 5.16
N GLU A 203 -9.87 8.58 4.29
CA GLU A 203 -10.14 8.67 2.87
C GLU A 203 -11.35 7.81 2.52
N GLU A 204 -12.08 8.21 1.50
CA GLU A 204 -13.26 7.49 1.01
C GLU A 204 -13.17 7.28 -0.50
N PHE A 205 -13.63 6.12 -0.94
CA PHE A 205 -13.81 5.75 -2.35
C PHE A 205 -15.28 5.46 -2.57
N ASP A 206 -15.93 6.25 -3.42
CA ASP A 206 -17.37 6.17 -3.65
C ASP A 206 -17.68 5.35 -4.90
N PHE A 207 -18.70 4.50 -4.78
CA PHE A 207 -19.14 3.61 -5.85
C PHE A 207 -20.65 3.73 -6.06
N GLU A 208 -21.05 3.98 -7.31
CA GLU A 208 -22.45 4.17 -7.70
C GLU A 208 -23.29 2.89 -7.54
N SER A 209 -22.68 1.71 -7.54
CA SER A 209 -23.35 0.41 -7.43
C SER A 209 -22.40 -0.70 -6.97
N GLY A 210 -22.96 -1.83 -6.55
CA GLY A 210 -22.17 -3.03 -6.26
C GLY A 210 -21.43 -3.57 -7.48
N GLU A 211 -21.96 -3.41 -8.69
CA GLU A 211 -21.26 -3.74 -9.92
C GLU A 211 -20.08 -2.78 -10.17
N ALA A 212 -20.27 -1.48 -9.98
CA ALA A 212 -19.21 -0.48 -10.08
C ALA A 212 -18.10 -0.77 -9.07
N PHE A 213 -18.44 -1.10 -7.83
CA PHE A 213 -17.48 -1.54 -6.81
C PHE A 213 -16.66 -2.74 -7.27
N LEU A 214 -17.30 -3.86 -7.61
CA LEU A 214 -16.62 -5.10 -7.98
C LEU A 214 -15.83 -5.02 -9.30
N SER A 215 -16.21 -4.12 -10.23
CA SER A 215 -15.54 -3.93 -11.50
C SER A 215 -14.44 -2.86 -11.47
N SER A 216 -14.36 -2.06 -10.40
CA SER A 216 -13.30 -1.06 -10.29
C SER A 216 -11.93 -1.75 -10.27
N PRO A 217 -10.91 -1.22 -10.97
CA PRO A 217 -9.59 -1.83 -11.04
C PRO A 217 -8.95 -2.05 -9.68
N LEU A 218 -9.11 -1.11 -8.74
CA LEU A 218 -8.60 -1.23 -7.36
C LEU A 218 -9.18 -2.46 -6.67
N ILE A 219 -10.49 -2.59 -6.67
CA ILE A 219 -11.18 -3.70 -6.00
C ILE A 219 -10.89 -5.00 -6.74
N GLN A 220 -11.18 -5.06 -8.04
CA GLN A 220 -11.16 -6.29 -8.82
C GLN A 220 -9.78 -6.98 -8.87
N HIS A 221 -8.70 -6.19 -8.92
CA HIS A 221 -7.36 -6.71 -9.21
C HIS A 221 -6.38 -6.59 -8.05
N PHE A 222 -6.62 -5.71 -7.09
CA PHE A 222 -5.66 -5.44 -6.01
C PHE A 222 -6.19 -5.81 -4.61
N LEU A 223 -7.45 -5.54 -4.27
CA LEU A 223 -7.99 -5.81 -2.95
C LEU A 223 -8.80 -7.13 -2.89
N LEU A 224 -9.76 -7.31 -3.77
CA LEU A 224 -10.69 -8.45 -3.75
C LEU A 224 -10.00 -9.82 -3.85
N PRO A 225 -8.92 -10.01 -4.64
CA PRO A 225 -8.21 -11.28 -4.68
C PRO A 225 -7.66 -11.72 -3.32
N ALA A 226 -7.16 -10.79 -2.52
CA ALA A 226 -6.68 -11.06 -1.16
C ALA A 226 -7.86 -11.33 -0.21
N TRP A 227 -8.92 -10.54 -0.28
CA TRP A 227 -10.10 -10.69 0.57
C TRP A 227 -10.85 -12.01 0.36
N LEU A 228 -10.93 -12.48 -0.89
CA LEU A 228 -11.59 -13.75 -1.22
C LEU A 228 -10.63 -14.96 -1.27
N GLN A 229 -9.40 -14.82 -0.82
CA GLN A 229 -8.39 -15.87 -0.98
C GLN A 229 -8.80 -17.18 -0.30
N SER A 230 -9.37 -17.14 0.88
CA SER A 230 -9.83 -18.30 1.65
C SER A 230 -11.09 -18.95 1.10
N ILE A 231 -11.88 -18.23 0.29
CA ILE A 231 -13.16 -18.72 -0.23
C ILE A 231 -12.92 -19.75 -1.33
N PRO A 232 -13.58 -20.93 -1.25
CA PRO A 232 -13.50 -21.95 -2.30
C PRO A 232 -13.86 -21.39 -3.68
N ALA A 233 -13.08 -21.72 -4.70
CA ALA A 233 -13.26 -21.18 -6.06
C ALA A 233 -14.70 -21.35 -6.59
N ALA A 234 -15.37 -22.46 -6.24
CA ALA A 234 -16.75 -22.72 -6.63
C ALA A 234 -17.78 -21.76 -5.99
N ALA A 235 -17.47 -21.19 -4.81
CA ALA A 235 -18.34 -20.27 -4.10
C ALA A 235 -18.10 -18.80 -4.45
N ARG A 236 -16.91 -18.44 -4.95
CA ARG A 236 -16.51 -17.04 -5.21
C ARG A 236 -17.48 -16.28 -6.10
N ALA A 237 -17.98 -16.92 -7.16
CA ALA A 237 -18.93 -16.27 -8.08
C ALA A 237 -20.25 -15.90 -7.37
N LYS A 238 -20.77 -16.78 -6.50
CA LYS A 238 -21.97 -16.52 -5.73
C LYS A 238 -21.73 -15.44 -4.66
N VAL A 239 -20.63 -15.53 -3.92
CA VAL A 239 -20.23 -14.50 -2.94
C VAL A 239 -20.11 -13.13 -3.60
N SER A 240 -19.44 -13.03 -4.77
CA SER A 240 -19.36 -11.77 -5.51
C SER A 240 -20.71 -11.23 -5.95
N SER A 241 -21.62 -12.11 -6.42
CA SER A 241 -22.98 -11.71 -6.79
C SER A 241 -23.79 -11.21 -5.59
N ASP A 242 -23.68 -11.89 -4.45
CA ASP A 242 -24.34 -11.48 -3.21
C ASP A 242 -23.75 -10.18 -2.66
N LEU A 243 -22.42 -9.98 -2.75
CA LEU A 243 -21.76 -8.71 -2.42
C LEU A 243 -22.34 -7.55 -3.24
N ALA A 244 -22.42 -7.69 -4.56
CA ALA A 244 -22.98 -6.63 -5.41
C ALA A 244 -24.41 -6.27 -5.02
N ARG A 245 -25.26 -7.28 -4.83
CA ARG A 245 -26.67 -7.10 -4.42
C ARG A 245 -26.77 -6.41 -3.05
N LEU A 246 -26.00 -6.85 -2.05
CA LEU A 246 -26.04 -6.29 -0.69
C LEU A 246 -25.52 -4.85 -0.66
N ILE A 247 -24.46 -4.53 -1.40
CA ILE A 247 -23.99 -3.16 -1.58
C ILE A 247 -25.10 -2.29 -2.16
N ASP A 248 -25.83 -2.76 -3.19
CA ASP A 248 -26.94 -2.02 -3.78
C ASP A 248 -28.13 -1.84 -2.82
N GLU A 249 -28.35 -2.79 -1.91
CA GLU A 249 -29.37 -2.70 -0.86
C GLU A 249 -28.94 -1.70 0.24
N GLU A 250 -27.68 -1.72 0.68
CA GLU A 250 -27.17 -0.88 1.77
C GLU A 250 -27.06 0.59 1.38
N ARG A 251 -26.61 0.90 0.16
CA ARG A 251 -26.48 2.28 -0.31
C ARG A 251 -27.82 3.05 -0.43
N HIS A 252 -28.95 2.36 -0.42
CA HIS A 252 -30.31 2.91 -0.58
C HIS A 252 -30.45 3.82 -1.81
N THR A 253 -30.24 5.16 -1.65
CA THR A 253 -30.32 6.17 -2.72
C THR A 253 -29.00 6.92 -2.91
N GLY A 254 -27.95 6.55 -2.20
CA GLY A 254 -26.65 7.19 -2.26
C GLY A 254 -25.59 6.34 -2.99
N GLU A 255 -24.35 6.63 -2.72
CA GLU A 255 -23.18 5.86 -3.15
C GLU A 255 -22.74 4.92 -2.01
N PHE A 256 -22.06 3.85 -2.36
CA PHE A 256 -21.38 2.99 -1.38
C PHE A 256 -19.97 3.55 -1.15
N ALA A 257 -19.70 4.02 0.05
CA ALA A 257 -18.40 4.51 0.43
C ALA A 257 -17.54 3.37 1.01
N LEU A 258 -16.32 3.24 0.53
CA LEU A 258 -15.29 2.38 1.12
C LEU A 258 -14.28 3.26 1.84
N SER A 259 -14.29 3.23 3.16
CA SER A 259 -13.38 4.07 3.95
C SER A 259 -11.99 3.43 4.10
N LEU A 260 -10.97 4.28 4.08
CA LEU A 260 -9.56 3.95 4.27
C LEU A 260 -8.98 4.86 5.36
N LYS A 261 -8.34 4.28 6.36
CA LYS A 261 -7.45 5.00 7.25
C LYS A 261 -6.03 4.91 6.73
N ALA A 262 -5.63 5.88 5.91
CA ALA A 262 -4.29 6.00 5.38
C ALA A 262 -3.36 6.52 6.49
N THR A 263 -2.45 5.69 6.98
CA THR A 263 -1.54 6.05 8.08
C THR A 263 -0.10 6.10 7.58
N LEU A 264 0.59 7.18 7.89
CA LEU A 264 2.02 7.38 7.72
C LEU A 264 2.69 7.32 9.09
N VAL A 265 3.78 6.55 9.21
CA VAL A 265 4.64 6.52 10.40
C VAL A 265 6.04 6.97 9.99
N VAL A 266 6.61 7.93 10.73
CA VAL A 266 7.93 8.50 10.48
C VAL A 266 8.76 8.46 11.76
N GLY A 267 10.04 8.13 11.64
CA GLY A 267 11.00 8.19 12.73
C GLY A 267 12.42 8.36 12.24
N LYS A 268 13.35 8.53 13.16
CA LYS A 268 14.79 8.61 12.86
C LYS A 268 15.52 7.42 13.43
N LYS A 269 16.42 6.82 12.65
CA LYS A 269 17.24 5.73 13.16
C LYS A 269 18.14 6.20 14.29
N GLY A 270 17.97 5.59 15.46
CA GLY A 270 18.77 5.85 16.65
C GLY A 270 20.25 5.52 16.46
N ARG A 271 21.07 5.86 17.45
CA ARG A 271 22.45 5.41 17.50
C ARG A 271 22.50 3.98 18.03
N VAL A 272 23.22 3.10 17.36
CA VAL A 272 23.56 1.80 17.91
C VAL A 272 24.40 2.06 19.17
N GLN A 273 23.87 1.66 20.33
CA GLN A 273 24.59 1.75 21.61
C GLN A 273 25.66 0.65 21.70
#